data_d84bfdf10878f867a403106b6b2a015c
#
_entry.id   d84bfdf10878f867a403106b6b2a015c
#
_cell.length_a   1.000
_cell.length_b   1.000
_cell.length_c   1.000
_cell.angle_alpha   90.00
_cell.angle_beta   90.00
_cell.angle_gamma   90.00
#
_symmetry.space_group_name_H-M   'P 1'
#
loop_
_entity.id
_entity.type
_entity.pdbx_description
1 polymer ?
#
loop_
_entity_poly.entity_id
_entity_poly.type
_entity_poly.pdbx_seq_one_letter_code
_entity_poly.pdbx_strand_id
1 'polypeptide(L)'
;MGQSLLGDLVAEEVRRRERIVAIDEEAVLIAPFASRLPFQLMLAPRRPRARFEDSGPSGAALLHDGLRRLARHLGSSPPLNLWVRTAPRGAEDFCWRIDVMPRLTHLAGLELSTDVNLNIVAPEHAAAVLREA
;
A
#
# COMPACT_ATOMS: atom_id res chain seq x y z
N MET A 1 -24.64 2.03 9.63
CA MET A 1 -23.98 1.38 8.49
C MET A 1 -22.49 1.37 8.76
N GLY A 2 -21.89 0.19 8.86
CA GLY A 2 -20.48 0.05 9.12
C GLY A 2 -19.67 0.52 7.91
N GLN A 3 -19.01 1.66 8.05
CA GLN A 3 -17.93 2.00 7.13
C GLN A 3 -16.70 1.20 7.57
N SER A 4 -16.01 0.56 6.62
CA SER A 4 -14.79 -0.17 6.98
C SER A 4 -13.73 0.85 7.41
N LEU A 5 -13.01 0.56 8.50
CA LEU A 5 -11.91 1.40 8.97
C LEU A 5 -10.90 1.73 7.87
N LEU A 6 -10.62 0.76 6.99
CA LEU A 6 -9.72 0.99 5.86
C LEU A 6 -10.33 1.94 4.83
N GLY A 7 -11.65 1.89 4.61
CA GLY A 7 -12.34 2.83 3.73
C GLY A 7 -12.21 4.27 4.23
N ASP A 8 -12.36 4.48 5.53
CA ASP A 8 -12.19 5.79 6.16
C ASP A 8 -10.74 6.27 6.05
N LEU A 9 -9.77 5.37 6.27
CA LEU A 9 -8.35 5.67 6.11
C LEU A 9 -8.03 6.09 4.67
N VAL A 10 -8.52 5.35 3.69
CA VAL A 10 -8.32 5.68 2.27
C VAL A 10 -8.93 7.04 1.92
N ALA A 11 -10.14 7.34 2.40
CA ALA A 11 -10.76 8.63 2.18
C ALA A 11 -9.94 9.78 2.78
N GLU A 12 -9.39 9.59 3.97
CA GLU A 12 -8.53 10.58 4.62
C GLU A 12 -7.21 10.78 3.85
N GLU A 13 -6.57 9.71 3.38
CA GLU A 13 -5.35 9.80 2.57
C GLU A 13 -5.60 10.53 1.24
N VAL A 14 -6.73 10.27 0.59
CA VAL A 14 -7.14 10.98 -0.64
C VAL A 14 -7.35 12.46 -0.36
N ARG A 15 -7.90 12.82 0.80
CA ARG A 15 -8.12 14.21 1.21
C ARG A 15 -6.81 14.93 1.51
N ARG A 16 -5.90 14.31 2.26
CA ARG A 16 -4.60 14.90 2.66
C ARG A 16 -3.59 14.96 1.54
N ARG A 17 -3.56 13.98 0.67
CA ARG A 17 -2.62 13.84 -0.46
C ARG A 17 -1.14 13.80 -0.10
N GLU A 18 -0.79 13.62 1.15
CA GLU A 18 0.62 13.61 1.59
C GLU A 18 1.32 12.31 1.22
N ARG A 19 0.65 11.17 1.40
CA ARG A 19 1.20 9.83 1.21
C ARG A 19 0.73 9.11 -0.06
N ILE A 20 0.06 9.83 -0.97
CA ILE A 20 -0.34 9.29 -2.26
C ILE A 20 0.86 9.22 -3.19
N VAL A 21 1.09 8.05 -3.78
CA VAL A 21 2.06 7.83 -4.86
C VAL A 21 1.40 8.04 -6.22
N ALA A 22 0.25 7.40 -6.44
CA ALA A 22 -0.54 7.52 -7.65
C ALA A 22 -2.03 7.30 -7.35
N ILE A 23 -2.89 7.87 -8.16
CA ILE A 23 -4.34 7.79 -8.00
C ILE A 23 -5.02 7.88 -9.35
N ASP A 24 -6.08 7.09 -9.55
CA ASP A 24 -7.00 7.21 -10.68
C ASP A 24 -8.46 7.29 -10.19
N GLU A 25 -9.42 7.09 -11.07
CA GLU A 25 -10.84 7.18 -10.71
C GLU A 25 -11.31 6.05 -9.79
N GLU A 26 -10.67 4.90 -9.85
CA GLU A 26 -11.11 3.68 -9.15
C GLU A 26 -10.25 3.31 -7.95
N ALA A 27 -8.95 3.58 -8.00
CA ALA A 27 -8.00 3.10 -7.00
C ALA A 27 -6.99 4.17 -6.59
N VAL A 28 -6.30 3.93 -5.48
CA VAL A 28 -5.22 4.76 -4.97
C VAL A 28 -4.06 3.88 -4.50
N LEU A 29 -2.85 4.30 -4.83
CA LEU A 29 -1.60 3.71 -4.36
C LEU A 29 -0.97 4.67 -3.36
N ILE A 30 -0.78 4.23 -2.13
CA ILE A 30 -0.25 5.04 -1.03
C ILE A 30 0.97 4.39 -0.38
N ALA A 31 1.82 5.22 0.23
CA ALA A 31 2.78 4.80 1.24
C ALA A 31 2.06 4.87 2.60
N PRO A 32 1.62 3.75 3.21
CA PRO A 32 0.74 3.79 4.36
C PRO A 32 1.41 4.43 5.58
N PHE A 33 0.66 5.19 6.37
CA PHE A 33 1.15 5.85 7.58
C PHE A 33 1.89 4.88 8.51
N ALA A 34 1.32 3.70 8.74
CA ALA A 34 1.91 2.67 9.59
C ALA A 34 2.81 1.71 8.80
N SER A 35 3.63 2.23 7.89
CA SER A 35 4.59 1.42 7.14
C SER A 35 5.58 0.74 8.06
N ARG A 36 5.70 -0.57 7.91
CA ARG A 36 6.66 -1.40 8.68
C ARG A 36 8.05 -1.39 8.06
N LEU A 37 8.12 -1.27 6.75
CA LEU A 37 9.35 -1.34 5.96
C LEU A 37 9.51 -0.10 5.08
N PRO A 38 10.75 0.29 4.76
CA PRO A 38 11.00 1.34 3.77
C PRO A 38 10.31 1.06 2.44
N PHE A 39 9.65 2.08 1.88
CA PHE A 39 8.95 1.99 0.59
C PHE A 39 7.82 0.95 0.53
N GLN A 40 7.25 0.60 1.66
CA GLN A 40 6.02 -0.20 1.68
C GLN A 40 4.91 0.58 0.97
N LEU A 41 4.15 -0.12 0.12
CA LEU A 41 3.03 0.46 -0.62
C LEU A 41 1.76 -0.31 -0.34
N MET A 42 0.63 0.38 -0.49
CA MET A 42 -0.69 -0.21 -0.37
C MET A 42 -1.57 0.30 -1.52
N LEU A 43 -2.14 -0.61 -2.28
CA LEU A 43 -3.18 -0.33 -3.25
C LEU A 43 -4.55 -0.62 -2.62
N ALA A 44 -5.48 0.31 -2.75
CA ALA A 44 -6.85 0.12 -2.30
C ALA A 44 -7.84 0.78 -3.26
N PRO A 45 -9.09 0.31 -3.33
CA PRO A 45 -10.13 1.00 -4.08
C PRO A 45 -10.49 2.32 -3.40
N ARG A 46 -10.77 3.35 -4.18
CA ARG A 46 -11.21 4.66 -3.65
C ARG A 46 -12.60 4.58 -3.02
N ARG A 47 -13.46 3.71 -3.54
CA ARG A 47 -14.76 3.37 -2.95
C ARG A 47 -14.63 1.99 -2.32
N PRO A 48 -14.90 1.84 -1.02
CA PRO A 48 -14.74 0.55 -0.34
C PRO A 48 -15.47 -0.57 -1.06
N ARG A 49 -14.75 -1.65 -1.33
CA ARG A 49 -15.27 -2.90 -1.90
C ARG A 49 -14.71 -4.06 -1.09
N ALA A 50 -15.58 -4.94 -0.66
CA ALA A 50 -15.20 -6.02 0.25
C ALA A 50 -14.30 -7.06 -0.43
N ARG A 51 -14.61 -7.44 -1.66
CA ARG A 51 -13.98 -8.56 -2.35
C ARG A 51 -13.11 -8.10 -3.50
N PHE A 52 -11.86 -8.53 -3.48
CA PHE A 52 -10.90 -8.25 -4.55
C PHE A 52 -11.32 -8.91 -5.87
N GLU A 53 -11.78 -10.15 -5.80
CA GLU A 53 -12.20 -10.95 -6.96
C GLU A 53 -13.37 -10.32 -7.74
N ASP A 54 -14.16 -9.48 -7.10
CA ASP A 54 -15.29 -8.79 -7.74
C ASP A 54 -14.92 -7.44 -8.37
N SER A 55 -13.65 -7.00 -8.20
CA SER A 55 -13.21 -5.68 -8.66
C SER A 55 -12.65 -5.64 -10.08
N GLY A 56 -12.50 -6.79 -10.72
CA GLY A 56 -11.90 -6.88 -12.06
C GLY A 56 -10.45 -6.34 -12.08
N PRO A 57 -10.03 -5.67 -13.17
CA PRO A 57 -8.66 -5.16 -13.32
C PRO A 57 -8.41 -3.83 -12.60
N SER A 58 -9.34 -3.38 -11.75
CA SER A 58 -9.23 -2.10 -11.02
C SER A 58 -7.90 -2.00 -10.25
N GLY A 59 -7.18 -0.92 -10.46
CA GLY A 59 -5.90 -0.65 -9.79
C GLY A 59 -4.68 -1.37 -10.39
N ALA A 60 -4.84 -2.27 -11.35
CA ALA A 60 -3.70 -2.99 -11.95
C ALA A 60 -2.68 -2.06 -12.60
N ALA A 61 -3.15 -1.03 -13.31
CA ALA A 61 -2.28 -0.04 -13.93
C ALA A 61 -1.50 0.78 -12.89
N LEU A 62 -2.15 1.18 -11.79
CA LEU A 62 -1.49 1.89 -10.69
C LEU A 62 -0.45 1.03 -10.00
N LEU A 63 -0.75 -0.23 -9.77
CA LEU A 63 0.20 -1.17 -9.17
C LEU A 63 1.43 -1.33 -10.05
N HIS A 64 1.23 -1.55 -11.34
CA HIS A 64 2.32 -1.67 -12.31
C HIS A 64 3.18 -0.38 -12.36
N ASP A 65 2.55 0.79 -12.43
CA ASP A 65 3.25 2.06 -12.42
C ASP A 65 4.04 2.26 -11.11
N GLY A 66 3.44 1.95 -9.98
CA GLY A 66 4.11 2.03 -8.67
C GLY A 66 5.34 1.13 -8.57
N LEU A 67 5.26 -0.10 -9.07
CA LEU A 67 6.41 -1.00 -9.11
C LEU A 67 7.52 -0.48 -10.04
N ARG A 68 7.17 0.12 -11.16
CA ARG A 68 8.14 0.76 -12.06
C ARG A 68 8.82 1.97 -11.41
N ARG A 69 8.07 2.82 -10.73
CA ARG A 69 8.60 3.97 -9.98
C ARG A 69 9.56 3.52 -8.88
N LEU A 70 9.18 2.49 -8.15
CA LEU A 70 10.03 1.88 -7.13
C LEU A 70 11.35 1.37 -7.72
N ALA A 71 11.29 0.62 -8.83
CA ALA A 71 12.48 0.11 -9.51
C ALA A 71 13.39 1.22 -10.03
N ARG A 72 12.81 2.29 -10.59
CA ARG A 72 13.58 3.46 -11.04
C ARG A 72 14.28 4.16 -9.89
N HIS A 73 13.56 4.43 -8.81
CA HIS A 73 14.11 5.10 -7.63
C HIS A 73 15.26 4.31 -6.99
N LEU A 74 15.12 3.00 -6.91
CA LEU A 74 16.14 2.12 -6.33
C LEU A 74 17.26 1.74 -7.31
N GLY A 75 17.11 2.05 -8.60
CA GLY A 75 18.07 1.67 -9.63
C GLY A 75 18.03 0.19 -10.01
N SER A 76 17.16 -0.59 -9.42
CA SER A 76 16.95 -2.02 -9.72
C SER A 76 15.60 -2.48 -9.19
N SER A 77 15.11 -3.60 -9.71
CA SER A 77 13.91 -4.26 -9.17
C SER A 77 14.25 -5.00 -7.88
N PRO A 78 13.79 -4.54 -6.72
CA PRO A 78 14.06 -5.22 -5.46
C PRO A 78 13.26 -6.52 -5.35
N PRO A 79 13.75 -7.51 -4.59
CA PRO A 79 12.88 -8.58 -4.12
C PRO A 79 11.75 -7.97 -3.29
N LEU A 80 10.53 -8.45 -3.47
CA LEU A 80 9.39 -7.96 -2.73
C LEU A 80 8.40 -9.08 -2.41
N ASN A 81 7.61 -8.86 -1.38
CA ASN A 81 6.41 -9.64 -1.10
C ASN A 81 5.19 -8.80 -1.49
N LEU A 82 4.22 -9.47 -2.08
CA LEU A 82 2.95 -8.88 -2.42
C LEU A 82 1.85 -9.85 -2.01
N TRP A 83 0.83 -9.34 -1.34
CA TRP A 83 -0.34 -10.16 -1.03
C TRP A 83 -1.63 -9.36 -1.07
N VAL A 84 -2.67 -10.05 -1.48
CA VAL A 84 -4.03 -9.54 -1.54
C VAL A 84 -4.74 -9.85 -0.24
N ARG A 85 -5.40 -8.85 0.33
CA ARG A 85 -6.32 -9.02 1.44
C ARG A 85 -7.73 -8.77 0.95
N THR A 86 -8.53 -9.81 0.91
CA THR A 86 -9.94 -9.77 0.53
C THR A 86 -10.82 -10.12 1.73
N ALA A 87 -12.10 -9.80 1.66
CA ALA A 87 -13.04 -10.04 2.74
C ALA A 87 -13.12 -11.54 3.11
N PRO A 88 -13.08 -11.89 4.39
CA PRO A 88 -13.45 -13.22 4.83
C PRO A 88 -14.88 -13.58 4.43
N ARG A 89 -15.21 -14.85 4.38
CA ARG A 89 -16.59 -15.27 4.10
C ARG A 89 -17.55 -14.68 5.13
N GLY A 90 -18.65 -14.10 4.63
CA GLY A 90 -19.68 -13.49 5.46
C GLY A 90 -19.35 -12.08 5.99
N ALA A 91 -18.17 -11.54 5.71
CA ALA A 91 -17.83 -10.17 6.05
C ALA A 91 -18.13 -9.26 4.85
N GLU A 92 -18.99 -8.24 5.08
CA GLU A 92 -19.32 -7.22 4.08
C GLU A 92 -18.69 -5.86 4.42
N ASP A 93 -18.46 -5.59 5.70
CA ASP A 93 -17.79 -4.40 6.20
C ASP A 93 -16.27 -4.54 6.08
N PHE A 94 -15.79 -4.61 4.86
CA PHE A 94 -14.38 -4.80 4.52
C PHE A 94 -14.01 -3.93 3.33
N CYS A 95 -12.76 -3.59 3.22
CA CYS A 95 -12.18 -3.00 2.02
C CYS A 95 -10.96 -3.83 1.62
N TRP A 96 -10.98 -4.39 0.42
CA TRP A 96 -9.82 -5.14 -0.05
C TRP A 96 -8.62 -4.21 -0.26
N ARG A 97 -7.43 -4.78 -0.16
CA ARG A 97 -6.19 -4.09 -0.47
C ARG A 97 -5.12 -5.05 -0.96
N ILE A 98 -4.13 -4.49 -1.63
CA ILE A 98 -2.89 -5.17 -1.96
C ILE A 98 -1.77 -4.50 -1.17
N ASP A 99 -1.08 -5.26 -0.35
CA ASP A 99 0.12 -4.81 0.34
C ASP A 99 1.35 -5.20 -0.47
N VAL A 100 2.25 -4.24 -0.70
CA VAL A 100 3.54 -4.43 -1.38
C VAL A 100 4.64 -4.11 -0.39
N MET A 101 5.48 -5.08 -0.11
CA MET A 101 6.56 -4.95 0.87
C MET A 101 7.92 -5.28 0.24
N PRO A 102 8.67 -4.25 -0.21
CA PRO A 102 10.02 -4.45 -0.72
C PRO A 102 10.95 -4.97 0.38
N ARG A 103 11.82 -5.89 0.02
CA ARG A 103 12.81 -6.45 0.93
C ARG A 103 14.15 -5.73 0.75
N LEU A 104 14.24 -4.53 1.31
CA LEU A 104 15.43 -3.68 1.23
C LEU A 104 16.33 -3.83 2.45
N THR A 105 15.81 -4.36 3.55
CA THR A 105 16.52 -4.58 4.81
C THR A 105 16.38 -6.03 5.25
N HIS A 106 17.40 -6.50 5.99
CA HIS A 106 17.32 -7.80 6.64
C HIS A 106 16.77 -7.64 8.04
N LEU A 107 15.80 -8.50 8.39
CA LEU A 107 15.33 -8.59 9.77
C LEU A 107 16.44 -9.16 10.64
N ALA A 108 16.71 -8.51 11.76
CA ALA A 108 17.72 -8.92 12.73
C ALA A 108 17.09 -9.28 14.08
N GLY A 109 17.91 -9.48 15.11
CA GLY A 109 17.47 -9.99 16.39
C GLY A 109 16.38 -9.18 17.08
N LEU A 110 16.44 -7.84 17.02
CA LEU A 110 15.43 -6.98 17.65
C LEU A 110 14.05 -7.18 17.01
N GLU A 111 13.95 -7.10 15.70
CA GLU A 111 12.68 -7.22 14.97
C GLU A 111 12.09 -8.62 15.11
N LEU A 112 12.92 -9.65 15.01
CA LEU A 112 12.49 -11.04 15.13
C LEU A 112 12.05 -11.42 16.55
N SER A 113 12.64 -10.82 17.57
CA SER A 113 12.36 -11.15 18.97
C SER A 113 11.24 -10.31 19.59
N THR A 114 11.05 -9.09 19.13
CA THR A 114 10.11 -8.12 19.74
C THR A 114 8.93 -7.73 18.84
N ASP A 115 8.95 -8.14 17.58
CA ASP A 115 8.02 -7.68 16.54
C ASP A 115 8.01 -6.15 16.33
N VAL A 116 9.06 -5.48 16.77
CA VAL A 116 9.27 -4.05 16.55
C VAL A 116 9.92 -3.84 15.19
N ASN A 117 9.26 -3.10 14.31
CA ASN A 117 9.79 -2.80 12.99
C ASN A 117 10.50 -1.44 12.99
N LEU A 118 11.70 -1.40 12.43
CA LEU A 118 12.46 -0.18 12.24
C LEU A 118 12.31 0.30 10.80
N ASN A 119 11.51 1.32 10.59
CA ASN A 119 11.37 1.98 9.29
C ASN A 119 12.11 3.31 9.31
N ILE A 120 13.20 3.39 8.55
CA ILE A 120 14.06 4.57 8.45
C ILE A 120 13.60 5.57 7.38
N VAL A 121 12.56 5.25 6.63
CA VAL A 121 12.00 6.10 5.57
C VAL A 121 10.57 6.49 5.94
N ALA A 122 10.37 7.78 6.19
CA ALA A 122 9.04 8.29 6.45
C ALA A 122 8.11 8.05 5.24
N PRO A 123 6.85 7.61 5.46
CA PRO A 123 5.91 7.36 4.36
C PRO A 123 5.69 8.57 3.46
N GLU A 124 5.66 9.77 4.02
CA GLU A 124 5.50 11.03 3.27
C GLU A 124 6.69 11.25 2.32
N HIS A 125 7.89 10.97 2.79
CA HIS A 125 9.11 11.05 1.97
C HIS A 125 9.12 9.98 0.88
N ALA A 126 8.77 8.73 1.21
CA ALA A 126 8.64 7.65 0.24
C ALA A 126 7.64 8.01 -0.86
N ALA A 127 6.46 8.52 -0.49
CA ALA A 127 5.46 8.95 -1.45
C ALA A 127 5.97 10.09 -2.35
N ALA A 128 6.65 11.09 -1.77
CA ALA A 128 7.18 12.23 -2.52
C ALA A 128 8.18 11.79 -3.59
N VAL A 129 9.19 11.01 -3.21
CA VAL A 129 10.23 10.56 -4.16
C VAL A 129 9.67 9.62 -5.23
N LEU A 130 8.70 8.78 -4.89
CA LEU A 130 8.08 7.89 -5.86
C LEU A 130 7.14 8.61 -6.83
N ARG A 131 6.53 9.73 -6.44
CA ARG A 131 5.76 10.58 -7.37
C ARG A 131 6.64 11.17 -8.46
N GLU A 132 7.89 11.48 -8.15
CA GLU A 132 8.84 12.08 -9.07
C GLU A 132 9.61 11.04 -9.91
N ALA A 133 9.60 9.78 -9.52
CA ALA A 133 10.25 8.70 -10.24
C ALA A 133 9.39 8.20 -11.42
#